data_e92704c6f0757717323f85a477c3f30c
#
_entry.id   e92704c6f0757717323f85a477c3f30c
#
_cell.length_a   1.000
_cell.length_b   1.000
_cell.length_c   1.000
_cell.angle_alpha   90.00
_cell.angle_beta   90.00
_cell.angle_gamma   90.00
#
_symmetry.space_group_name_H-M   'P 1'
#
loop_
_entity.id
_entity.type
_entity.pdbx_description
1 polymer ?
#
loop_
_entity_poly.entity_id
_entity_poly.type
_entity_poly.pdbx_seq_one_letter_code
_entity_poly.pdbx_strand_id
1 'polypeptide(L)'
;MKSDLGINPNTAGDVIRVPMPALTEETRKGYIKQARSESEAAKVAIRNIRRDANSSIKDLLKEKAISEDEERRGEDVVQKLTDKFVSEVDALLAQKESDLMEI
;
A
#
# COMPACT_ATOMS: atom_id res chain seq x y z
N MET A 1 13.11 27.16 21.35
CA MET A 1 12.64 27.64 21.94
C MET A 1 12.59 27.70 22.33
N LYS A 2 12.31 27.04 21.74
CA LYS A 2 11.99 27.21 22.18
C LYS A 2 11.75 26.94 22.18
N SER A 3 12.04 26.80 21.92
CA SER A 3 11.75 26.82 22.32
C SER A 3 11.59 26.42 22.41
N ASP A 4 11.64 26.19 22.00
CA ASP A 4 11.56 26.11 22.53
C ASP A 4 11.41 25.64 22.63
N LEU A 5 11.49 25.42 22.31
CA LEU A 5 11.50 25.37 22.80
C LEU A 5 11.46 24.97 22.92
N GLY A 6 11.37 24.61 22.47
CA GLY A 6 11.41 24.72 22.95
C GLY A 6 11.78 24.08 23.01
N ILE A 7 11.93 23.61 22.94
CA ILE A 7 12.31 23.46 23.34
C ILE A 7 12.75 23.08 23.48
N ASN A 8 12.85 22.77 23.23
CA ASN A 8 13.35 22.77 23.76
C ASN A 8 13.77 22.28 23.89
N PRO A 9 13.52 21.76 23.50
CA PRO A 9 13.90 21.67 23.81
C PRO A 9 14.35 21.26 24.03
N ASN A 10 14.65 20.99 23.91
CA ASN A 10 15.04 20.93 24.46
C ASN A 10 15.47 20.57 24.65
N THR A 11 15.41 20.34 24.32
CA THR A 11 15.82 20.27 24.68
C THR A 11 16.37 19.76 24.80
N ALA A 12 16.32 19.60 24.72
CA ALA A 12 16.64 19.17 24.88
C ALA A 12 17.05 18.50 24.80
N GLY A 13 17.23 18.29 24.72
CA GLY A 13 17.29 17.76 24.71
C GLY A 13 17.60 17.05 24.44
N ASP A 14 17.82 17.13 24.53
CA ASP A 14 17.76 16.38 24.31
C ASP A 14 17.60 15.67 24.05
N VAL A 15 17.76 15.76 23.96
CA VAL A 15 17.29 15.09 23.61
C VAL A 15 17.10 14.37 23.30
N ILE A 16 17.22 14.24 23.21
CA ILE A 16 16.77 13.54 22.93
C ILE A 16 16.72 12.71 22.59
N ARG A 17 16.80 12.50 22.35
CA ARG A 17 16.48 11.65 22.17
C ARG A 17 16.10 10.78 21.75
N VAL A 18 15.96 10.62 21.45
CA VAL A 18 15.44 9.82 21.12
C VAL A 18 14.89 9.18 20.95
N PRO A 19 14.58 9.05 20.96
CA PRO A 19 14.09 8.33 20.96
C PRO A 19 13.67 7.54 20.52
N MET A 20 13.78 7.50 19.93
CA MET A 20 13.27 6.73 19.57
C MET A 20 13.64 5.70 19.69
N PRO A 21 13.37 5.65 20.35
CA PRO A 21 13.87 4.56 20.75
C PRO A 21 13.52 3.44 20.06
N ALA A 22 14.25 2.58 20.28
CA ALA A 22 14.01 1.33 19.78
C ALA A 22 12.59 0.96 20.02
N LEU A 23 11.93 0.54 19.00
CA LEU A 23 10.63 -0.06 19.17
C LEU A 23 10.78 -1.33 19.97
N THR A 24 9.87 -1.58 20.87
CA THR A 24 9.83 -2.87 21.54
C THR A 24 9.47 -3.91 20.48
N GLU A 25 9.79 -5.15 20.75
CA GLU A 25 9.42 -6.23 19.88
C GLU A 25 7.92 -6.30 19.67
N GLU A 26 7.18 -6.07 20.72
CA GLU A 26 5.73 -6.09 20.69
C GLU A 26 5.17 -4.97 19.81
N THR A 27 5.70 -3.76 19.96
CA THR A 27 5.29 -2.61 19.14
C THR A 27 5.63 -2.83 17.68
N ARG A 28 6.81 -3.38 17.42
CA ARG A 28 7.26 -3.69 16.07
C ARG A 28 6.32 -4.69 15.40
N LYS A 29 5.96 -5.74 16.11
CA LYS A 29 5.01 -6.73 15.59
C LYS A 29 3.65 -6.10 15.28
N GLY A 30 3.23 -5.16 16.12
CA GLY A 30 1.99 -4.42 15.89
C GLY A 30 2.01 -3.62 14.61
N TYR A 31 3.10 -2.93 14.35
CA TYR A 31 3.25 -2.14 13.12
C TYR A 31 3.31 -3.04 11.89
N ILE A 32 4.00 -4.17 11.98
CA ILE A 32 4.07 -5.13 10.87
C ILE A 32 2.67 -5.68 10.57
N LYS A 33 1.93 -6.03 11.60
CA LYS A 33 0.58 -6.53 11.44
C LYS A 33 -0.32 -5.49 10.79
N GLN A 34 -0.19 -4.23 11.20
CA GLN A 34 -0.95 -3.14 10.61
C GLN A 34 -0.60 -2.94 9.13
N ALA A 35 0.70 -2.97 8.81
CA ALA A 35 1.16 -2.84 7.43
C ALA A 35 0.61 -3.96 6.55
N ARG A 36 0.61 -5.19 7.05
CA ARG A 36 0.04 -6.33 6.33
C ARG A 36 -1.45 -6.17 6.10
N SER A 37 -2.16 -5.72 7.11
CA SER A 37 -3.59 -5.48 7.01
C SER A 37 -3.91 -4.42 5.96
N GLU A 38 -3.15 -3.33 5.95
CA GLU A 38 -3.32 -2.25 5.00
C GLU A 38 -3.00 -2.71 3.57
N SER A 39 -1.97 -3.54 3.40
CA SER A 39 -1.64 -4.03 2.07
C SER A 39 -2.69 -5.02 1.57
N GLU A 40 -3.28 -5.84 2.43
CA GLU A 40 -4.37 -6.71 2.03
C GLU A 40 -5.59 -5.90 1.59
N ALA A 41 -5.91 -4.84 2.32
CA ALA A 41 -7.00 -3.94 1.95
C ALA A 41 -6.74 -3.28 0.60
N ALA A 42 -5.51 -2.87 0.34
CA ALA A 42 -5.13 -2.27 -0.95
C ALA A 42 -5.28 -3.29 -2.09
N LYS A 43 -4.86 -4.53 -1.87
CA LYS A 43 -4.98 -5.57 -2.89
C LYS A 43 -6.45 -5.90 -3.18
N VAL A 44 -7.27 -5.92 -2.14
CA VAL A 44 -8.72 -6.13 -2.33
C VAL A 44 -9.32 -4.99 -3.16
N ALA A 45 -8.94 -3.75 -2.88
CA ALA A 45 -9.41 -2.60 -3.64
C ALA A 45 -8.99 -2.69 -5.12
N ILE A 46 -7.76 -3.10 -5.38
CA ILE A 46 -7.26 -3.28 -6.73
C ILE A 46 -8.05 -4.35 -7.46
N ARG A 47 -8.34 -5.46 -6.81
CA ARG A 47 -9.12 -6.55 -7.40
C ARG A 47 -10.56 -6.15 -7.65
N ASN A 48 -11.13 -5.32 -6.80
CA ASN A 48 -12.48 -4.80 -7.00
C ASN A 48 -12.55 -3.89 -8.23
N ILE A 49 -11.53 -3.04 -8.41
CA ILE A 49 -11.43 -2.20 -9.60
C ILE A 49 -11.31 -3.07 -10.86
N ARG A 50 -10.52 -4.14 -10.81
CA ARG A 50 -10.40 -5.08 -11.92
C ARG A 50 -11.77 -5.68 -12.27
N ARG A 51 -12.51 -6.10 -11.25
CA ARG A 51 -13.82 -6.69 -11.46
C ARG A 51 -14.77 -5.70 -12.13
N ASP A 52 -14.75 -4.46 -11.66
CA ASP A 52 -15.60 -3.41 -12.22
C ASP A 52 -15.21 -3.10 -13.66
N ALA A 53 -13.91 -3.05 -13.96
CA ALA A 53 -13.41 -2.79 -15.30
C ALA A 53 -13.85 -3.93 -16.25
N ASN A 54 -13.69 -5.18 -15.81
CA ASN A 54 -14.10 -6.31 -16.62
C ASN A 54 -15.62 -6.32 -16.86
N SER A 55 -16.39 -5.95 -15.86
CA SER A 55 -17.84 -5.83 -16.00
C SER A 55 -18.22 -4.78 -17.03
N SER A 56 -17.55 -3.63 -17.00
CA SER A 56 -17.78 -2.56 -17.97
C SER A 56 -17.43 -3.01 -19.39
N ILE A 57 -16.33 -3.75 -19.54
CA ILE A 57 -15.91 -4.29 -20.84
C ILE A 57 -16.99 -5.25 -21.37
N LYS A 58 -17.50 -6.11 -20.52
CA LYS A 58 -18.56 -7.05 -20.92
C LYS A 58 -19.83 -6.34 -21.32
N ASP A 59 -20.17 -5.27 -20.64
CA ASP A 59 -21.34 -4.45 -21.01
C ASP A 59 -21.16 -3.84 -22.39
N LEU A 60 -19.96 -3.34 -22.70
CA LEU A 60 -19.66 -2.80 -24.02
C LEU A 60 -19.80 -3.86 -25.10
N LEU A 61 -19.40 -5.09 -24.81
CA LEU A 61 -19.57 -6.18 -25.75
C LEU A 61 -21.05 -6.48 -25.99
N LYS A 62 -21.85 -6.49 -24.93
CA LYS A 62 -23.30 -6.71 -25.04
C LYS A 62 -23.98 -5.64 -25.89
N GLU A 63 -23.49 -4.41 -25.79
CA GLU A 63 -24.00 -3.29 -26.56
C GLU A 63 -23.43 -3.25 -27.98
N LYS A 64 -22.56 -4.20 -28.30
CA LYS A 64 -21.90 -4.31 -29.59
C LYS A 64 -21.02 -3.10 -29.89
N ALA A 65 -20.57 -2.40 -28.84
CA ALA A 65 -19.65 -1.28 -29.00
C ALA A 65 -18.22 -1.77 -29.26
N ILE A 66 -17.90 -3.00 -28.85
CA ILE A 66 -16.59 -3.61 -29.09
C ILE A 66 -16.79 -5.05 -29.58
N SER A 67 -15.75 -5.60 -30.20
CA SER A 67 -15.72 -6.98 -30.65
C SER A 67 -15.25 -7.91 -29.52
N GLU A 68 -15.44 -9.22 -29.71
CA GLU A 68 -14.92 -10.21 -28.76
C GLU A 68 -13.40 -10.16 -28.63
N ASP A 69 -12.70 -9.87 -29.74
CA ASP A 69 -11.26 -9.70 -29.72
C ASP A 69 -10.86 -8.51 -28.86
N GLU A 70 -11.60 -7.40 -28.99
CA GLU A 70 -11.34 -6.21 -28.20
C GLU A 70 -11.63 -6.45 -26.73
N GLU A 71 -12.67 -7.19 -26.42
CA GLU A 71 -12.97 -7.59 -25.04
C GLU A 71 -11.79 -8.36 -24.46
N ARG A 72 -11.31 -9.36 -25.17
CA ARG A 72 -10.22 -10.20 -24.71
C ARG A 72 -8.95 -9.39 -24.45
N ARG A 73 -8.62 -8.51 -25.39
CA ARG A 73 -7.43 -7.65 -25.24
C ARG A 73 -7.57 -6.68 -24.07
N GLY A 74 -8.78 -6.13 -23.89
CA GLY A 74 -9.03 -5.24 -22.77
C GLY A 74 -8.89 -5.95 -21.44
N GLU A 75 -9.44 -7.16 -21.34
CA GLU A 75 -9.33 -7.96 -20.11
C GLU A 75 -7.88 -8.34 -19.83
N ASP A 76 -7.10 -8.64 -20.86
CA ASP A 76 -5.66 -8.93 -20.69
C ASP A 76 -4.91 -7.71 -20.15
N VAL A 77 -5.19 -6.53 -20.66
CA VAL A 77 -4.57 -5.29 -20.18
C VAL A 77 -4.93 -5.06 -18.72
N VAL A 78 -6.20 -5.23 -18.37
CA VAL A 78 -6.69 -5.06 -17.00
C VAL A 78 -5.98 -6.05 -16.08
N GLN A 79 -5.83 -7.30 -16.51
CA GLN A 79 -5.17 -8.32 -15.71
C GLN A 79 -3.69 -8.00 -15.49
N LYS A 80 -3.00 -7.55 -16.54
CA LYS A 80 -1.58 -7.18 -16.43
C LYS A 80 -1.39 -6.01 -15.49
N LEU A 81 -2.26 -5.01 -15.57
CA LEU A 81 -2.19 -3.87 -14.66
C LEU A 81 -2.47 -4.29 -13.22
N THR A 82 -3.46 -5.16 -13.03
CA THR A 82 -3.80 -5.68 -11.71
C THR A 82 -2.60 -6.41 -11.11
N ASP A 83 -1.97 -7.29 -11.88
CA ASP A 83 -0.81 -8.05 -11.41
C ASP A 83 0.35 -7.13 -11.07
N LYS A 84 0.57 -6.11 -11.88
CA LYS A 84 1.63 -5.14 -11.64
C LYS A 84 1.41 -4.40 -10.32
N PHE A 85 0.21 -3.88 -10.10
CA PHE A 85 -0.07 -3.12 -8.88
C PHE A 85 -0.09 -3.99 -7.63
N VAL A 86 -0.61 -5.21 -7.72
CA VAL A 86 -0.55 -6.15 -6.60
C VAL A 86 0.91 -6.46 -6.26
N SER A 87 1.74 -6.67 -7.27
CA SER A 87 3.17 -6.91 -7.06
C SER A 87 3.85 -5.70 -6.40
N GLU A 88 3.47 -4.49 -6.80
CA GLU A 88 4.02 -3.28 -6.19
C GLU A 88 3.62 -3.14 -4.73
N VAL A 89 2.37 -3.48 -4.40
CA VAL A 89 1.90 -3.47 -3.01
C VAL A 89 2.73 -4.46 -2.18
N ASP A 90 2.96 -5.66 -2.72
CA ASP A 90 3.77 -6.66 -2.01
C ASP A 90 5.21 -6.19 -1.83
N ALA A 91 5.78 -5.54 -2.82
CA ALA A 91 7.14 -5.00 -2.72
C ALA A 91 7.22 -3.89 -1.68
N LEU A 92 6.23 -3.01 -1.63
CA LEU A 92 6.17 -1.96 -0.62
C LEU A 92 6.02 -2.54 0.78
N LEU A 93 5.22 -3.58 0.93
CA LEU A 93 5.06 -4.26 2.22
C LEU A 93 6.39 -4.86 2.67
N ALA A 94 7.09 -5.56 1.77
CA ALA A 94 8.38 -6.17 2.10
C ALA A 94 9.38 -5.11 2.52
N GLN A 95 9.41 -3.97 1.84
CA GLN A 95 10.29 -2.87 2.19
C GLN A 95 9.93 -2.30 3.56
N LYS A 96 8.64 -2.13 3.83
CA LYS A 96 8.17 -1.62 5.11
C LYS A 96 8.53 -2.56 6.25
N GLU A 97 8.37 -3.86 6.05
CA GLU A 97 8.72 -4.85 7.06
C GLU A 97 10.23 -4.83 7.33
N SER A 98 11.03 -4.71 6.28
CA SER A 98 12.47 -4.60 6.41
C SER A 98 12.85 -3.36 7.20
N ASP A 99 12.25 -2.22 6.88
CA ASP A 99 12.50 -0.97 7.59
C ASP A 99 12.15 -1.09 9.08
N LEU A 100 11.03 -1.71 9.39
CA LEU A 100 10.60 -1.88 10.77
C LEU A 100 11.52 -2.83 11.54
N MET A 101 12.10 -3.80 10.86
CA MET A 101 13.03 -4.73 11.50
C MET A 101 14.38 -4.09 11.81
N GLU A 102 14.75 -3.04 11.09
CA GLU A 102 16.02 -2.37 11.27
C GLU A 102 16.00 -1.30 12.38
N ILE A 103 14.83 -0.93 12.83
CA ILE A 103 14.69 0.04 13.94
C ILE A 103 14.86 -0.69 15.28
#